data_120bcfc8329756c202930367be048dfb
#
_entry.id   120bcfc8329756c202930367be048dfb
#
_cell.length_a   1.000
_cell.length_b   1.000
_cell.length_c   1.000
_cell.angle_alpha   90.00
_cell.angle_beta   90.00
_cell.angle_gamma   90.00
#
_symmetry.space_group_name_H-M   'P 1'
#
loop_
_entity.id
_entity.type
_entity.pdbx_description
1 polymer ?
#
loop_
_entity_poly.entity_id
_entity_poly.type
_entity_poly.pdbx_seq_one_letter_code
_entity_poly.pdbx_strand_id
1 'polypeptide(L)'
;YQPKYEAIARSLNTSETVRSLCRLHDEPFLPKNHVKYPYIELADVGQSGDISGVDVQYGAELPTRARRVVKSGQIIVASVEGSLQSCALITDEYDGALCSTGFYVLDSDKMNAETLLVLFKSEPIQTLMKQRCSGTILTAISKDELLSMPLPLVDARIQEGIAAKVQEAFALRKQAKQLLEYAKQGVEMAIEQGEDAALGWLHDQVG
;
A
#
# COMPACT_ATOMS: atom_id res chain seq x y z
N TYR A 1 25.98 -5.80 15.74
CA TYR A 1 25.90 -4.37 16.12
C TYR A 1 26.34 -3.50 14.92
N GLN A 2 25.48 -2.66 14.42
CA GLN A 2 25.82 -1.81 13.26
C GLN A 2 25.56 -0.33 13.61
N PRO A 3 26.62 0.51 13.70
CA PRO A 3 26.51 1.95 14.01
C PRO A 3 25.55 2.73 13.12
N LYS A 4 25.33 2.24 11.88
CA LYS A 4 24.41 2.82 10.90
C LYS A 4 22.97 2.95 11.44
N TYR A 5 22.44 1.93 12.11
CA TYR A 5 21.06 1.94 12.59
C TYR A 5 20.84 2.89 13.77
N GLU A 6 21.83 2.98 14.67
CA GLU A 6 21.78 3.97 15.75
C GLU A 6 21.85 5.39 15.21
N ALA A 7 22.65 5.63 14.18
CA ALA A 7 22.73 6.94 13.54
C ALA A 7 21.37 7.31 12.92
N ILE A 8 20.70 6.38 12.24
CA ILE A 8 19.37 6.59 11.68
C ILE A 8 18.35 6.86 12.81
N ALA A 9 18.30 6.03 13.84
CA ALA A 9 17.37 6.21 14.94
C ALA A 9 17.57 7.57 15.65
N ARG A 10 18.83 8.02 15.82
CA ARG A 10 19.15 9.34 16.37
C ARG A 10 18.77 10.49 15.42
N SER A 11 18.91 10.29 14.10
CA SER A 11 18.56 11.32 13.12
C SER A 11 17.06 11.60 13.04
N LEU A 12 16.22 10.62 13.40
CA LEU A 12 14.76 10.82 13.50
C LEU A 12 14.40 11.79 14.65
N ASN A 13 15.30 12.00 15.63
CA ASN A 13 15.16 12.94 16.75
C ASN A 13 13.75 12.91 17.39
N THR A 14 13.23 11.72 17.64
CA THR A 14 11.89 11.53 18.19
C THR A 14 11.89 10.56 19.37
N SER A 15 11.02 10.82 20.34
CA SER A 15 10.64 9.90 21.41
C SER A 15 9.37 9.12 21.07
N GLU A 16 8.68 9.50 20.00
CA GLU A 16 7.47 8.84 19.54
C GLU A 16 7.78 7.52 18.85
N THR A 17 6.83 6.61 18.91
CA THR A 17 6.92 5.28 18.31
C THR A 17 5.70 5.01 17.43
N VAL A 18 5.74 3.95 16.63
CA VAL A 18 4.56 3.48 15.88
C VAL A 18 3.39 3.28 16.84
N ARG A 19 3.61 2.70 18.02
CA ARG A 19 2.56 2.49 19.05
C ARG A 19 1.92 3.77 19.56
N SER A 20 2.68 4.85 19.71
CA SER A 20 2.16 6.13 20.23
C SER A 20 1.46 6.98 19.17
N LEU A 21 1.75 6.74 17.91
CA LEU A 21 1.21 7.53 16.79
C LEU A 21 0.16 6.80 15.96
N CYS A 22 0.16 5.46 15.96
CA CYS A 22 -0.71 4.66 15.09
C CYS A 22 -1.57 3.70 15.91
N ARG A 23 -2.73 3.38 15.37
CA ARG A 23 -3.55 2.22 15.77
C ARG A 23 -3.25 1.07 14.83
N LEU A 24 -3.07 -0.12 15.39
CA LEU A 24 -2.93 -1.37 14.65
C LEU A 24 -4.26 -2.12 14.64
N HIS A 25 -4.72 -2.49 13.46
CA HIS A 25 -5.91 -3.31 13.24
C HIS A 25 -5.48 -4.74 12.90
N ASP A 26 -5.54 -5.64 13.87
CA ASP A 26 -5.10 -7.02 13.73
C ASP A 26 -6.17 -8.06 14.12
N GLU A 27 -7.41 -7.64 14.31
CA GLU A 27 -8.53 -8.53 14.56
C GLU A 27 -8.74 -9.49 13.39
N PRO A 28 -8.77 -10.80 13.67
CA PRO A 28 -8.92 -11.79 12.61
C PRO A 28 -10.36 -11.78 12.07
N PHE A 29 -10.48 -11.67 10.76
CA PHE A 29 -11.76 -11.81 10.04
C PHE A 29 -11.89 -13.21 9.46
N LEU A 30 -13.09 -13.79 9.54
CA LEU A 30 -13.42 -15.09 8.93
C LEU A 30 -14.33 -14.86 7.73
N PRO A 31 -13.81 -15.02 6.49
CA PRO A 31 -14.63 -14.88 5.30
C PRO A 31 -15.76 -15.92 5.26
N LYS A 32 -16.94 -15.47 4.84
CA LYS A 32 -18.09 -16.39 4.60
C LYS A 32 -17.93 -17.04 3.25
N ASN A 33 -18.07 -18.36 3.16
CA ASN A 33 -17.79 -19.17 1.99
C ASN A 33 -18.48 -18.69 0.70
N HIS A 34 -19.70 -18.20 0.79
CA HIS A 34 -20.57 -17.81 -0.34
C HIS A 34 -20.51 -16.30 -0.66
N VAL A 35 -19.70 -15.53 0.05
CA VAL A 35 -19.52 -14.10 -0.18
C VAL A 35 -18.24 -13.87 -0.96
N LYS A 36 -18.26 -12.95 -1.91
CA LYS A 36 -17.09 -12.53 -2.68
C LYS A 36 -16.39 -11.38 -1.97
N TYR A 37 -15.06 -11.43 -1.94
CA TYR A 37 -14.20 -10.42 -1.35
C TYR A 37 -13.09 -10.05 -2.32
N PRO A 38 -12.79 -8.75 -2.52
CA PRO A 38 -11.50 -8.33 -3.07
C PRO A 38 -10.40 -8.75 -2.10
N TYR A 39 -9.33 -9.37 -2.61
CA TYR A 39 -8.23 -9.84 -1.76
C TYR A 39 -6.89 -9.29 -2.22
N ILE A 40 -6.23 -8.57 -1.33
CA ILE A 40 -4.95 -7.89 -1.57
C ILE A 40 -3.79 -8.76 -1.05
N GLU A 41 -2.92 -9.16 -1.96
CA GLU A 41 -1.67 -9.87 -1.67
C GLU A 41 -0.45 -8.93 -1.72
N LEU A 42 0.69 -9.43 -1.26
CA LEU A 42 1.96 -8.68 -1.33
C LEU A 42 2.35 -8.31 -2.77
N ALA A 43 2.01 -9.17 -3.73
CA ALA A 43 2.29 -8.97 -5.15
C ALA A 43 1.45 -7.85 -5.77
N ASP A 44 0.28 -7.55 -5.21
CA ASP A 44 -0.63 -6.52 -5.73
C ASP A 44 -0.22 -5.10 -5.34
N VAL A 45 0.73 -4.97 -4.42
CA VAL A 45 1.20 -3.68 -3.90
C VAL A 45 2.44 -3.23 -4.64
N GLY A 46 2.29 -2.17 -5.43
CA GLY A 46 3.36 -1.55 -6.20
C GLY A 46 4.38 -0.81 -5.31
N GLN A 47 5.57 -0.57 -5.89
CA GLN A 47 6.63 0.18 -5.20
C GLN A 47 6.23 1.62 -4.87
N SER A 48 5.20 2.12 -5.49
CA SER A 48 4.71 3.50 -5.35
C SER A 48 3.61 3.66 -4.31
N GLY A 49 3.14 2.55 -3.72
CA GLY A 49 2.06 2.56 -2.74
C GLY A 49 0.66 2.49 -3.33
N ASP A 50 0.57 2.21 -4.61
CA ASP A 50 -0.66 1.86 -5.31
C ASP A 50 -0.95 0.36 -5.19
N ILE A 51 -2.22 0.00 -5.33
CA ILE A 51 -2.69 -1.37 -5.36
C ILE A 51 -3.20 -1.65 -6.78
N SER A 52 -2.87 -2.81 -7.32
CA SER A 52 -3.28 -3.20 -8.68
C SER A 52 -3.44 -4.71 -8.78
N GLY A 53 -4.32 -5.16 -9.66
CA GLY A 53 -4.48 -6.60 -9.94
C GLY A 53 -5.21 -7.38 -8.85
N VAL A 54 -6.01 -6.70 -8.02
CA VAL A 54 -6.77 -7.34 -6.94
C VAL A 54 -7.84 -8.26 -7.51
N ASP A 55 -7.77 -9.54 -7.15
CA ASP A 55 -8.75 -10.54 -7.52
C ASP A 55 -9.95 -10.54 -6.56
N VAL A 56 -11.14 -10.77 -7.12
CA VAL A 56 -12.37 -10.95 -6.34
C VAL A 56 -12.72 -12.43 -6.28
N GLN A 57 -12.59 -13.04 -5.09
CA GLN A 57 -12.73 -14.47 -4.87
C GLN A 57 -13.85 -14.77 -3.87
N TYR A 58 -14.48 -15.95 -3.97
CA TYR A 58 -15.37 -16.43 -2.93
C TYR A 58 -14.58 -16.74 -1.64
N GLY A 59 -15.20 -16.51 -0.49
CA GLY A 59 -14.54 -16.77 0.80
C GLY A 59 -14.06 -18.22 0.96
N ALA A 60 -14.71 -19.20 0.28
CA ALA A 60 -14.27 -20.58 0.25
C ALA A 60 -12.95 -20.79 -0.53
N GLU A 61 -12.63 -19.91 -1.46
CA GLU A 61 -11.45 -20.01 -2.36
C GLU A 61 -10.28 -19.20 -1.83
N LEU A 62 -10.53 -18.31 -0.88
CA LEU A 62 -9.50 -17.44 -0.30
C LEU A 62 -8.45 -18.24 0.47
N PRO A 63 -7.16 -17.85 0.36
CA PRO A 63 -6.11 -18.48 1.14
C PRO A 63 -6.31 -18.22 2.64
N THR A 64 -5.81 -19.14 3.46
CA THR A 64 -5.94 -19.08 4.94
C THR A 64 -5.40 -17.80 5.56
N ARG A 65 -4.52 -17.09 4.86
CA ARG A 65 -3.94 -15.81 5.26
C ARG A 65 -4.79 -14.58 4.92
N ALA A 66 -5.93 -14.72 4.21
CA ALA A 66 -6.88 -13.65 3.93
C ALA A 66 -7.75 -13.38 5.18
N ARG A 67 -7.20 -12.67 6.18
CA ARG A 67 -7.80 -12.57 7.52
C ARG A 67 -7.94 -11.16 8.05
N ARG A 68 -7.53 -10.14 7.34
CA ARG A 68 -7.61 -8.75 7.80
C ARG A 68 -8.48 -7.93 6.86
N VAL A 69 -9.50 -7.29 7.42
CA VAL A 69 -10.33 -6.32 6.69
C VAL A 69 -9.59 -4.98 6.70
N VAL A 70 -9.58 -4.31 5.56
CA VAL A 70 -9.04 -2.95 5.43
C VAL A 70 -10.15 -1.94 5.19
N LYS A 71 -9.91 -0.69 5.57
CA LYS A 71 -10.83 0.42 5.38
C LYS A 71 -10.14 1.58 4.67
N SER A 72 -10.91 2.34 3.90
CA SER A 72 -10.41 3.58 3.30
C SER A 72 -9.77 4.50 4.34
N GLY A 73 -8.66 5.11 3.97
CA GLY A 73 -7.85 5.95 4.86
C GLY A 73 -6.88 5.19 5.77
N GLN A 74 -6.84 3.86 5.72
CA GLN A 74 -5.80 3.06 6.36
C GLN A 74 -4.61 2.85 5.43
N ILE A 75 -3.46 2.47 6.00
CA ILE A 75 -2.32 1.96 5.24
C ILE A 75 -2.09 0.48 5.59
N ILE A 76 -1.59 -0.26 4.61
CA ILE A 76 -1.04 -1.59 4.81
C ILE A 76 0.48 -1.54 4.69
N VAL A 77 1.16 -2.22 5.62
CA VAL A 77 2.63 -2.26 5.73
C VAL A 77 3.08 -3.71 5.76
N ALA A 78 3.88 -4.13 4.78
CA ALA A 78 4.36 -5.50 4.72
C ALA A 78 5.30 -5.83 5.91
N SER A 79 5.14 -7.04 6.45
CA SER A 79 5.97 -7.54 7.54
C SER A 79 7.15 -8.37 7.07
N VAL A 80 7.10 -8.94 5.86
CA VAL A 80 8.11 -9.86 5.31
C VAL A 80 9.31 -9.09 4.78
N GLU A 81 10.54 -9.46 5.17
CA GLU A 81 11.78 -8.74 4.85
C GLU A 81 11.95 -8.48 3.35
N GLY A 82 11.70 -9.49 2.51
CA GLY A 82 11.81 -9.35 1.04
C GLY A 82 10.75 -8.45 0.39
N SER A 83 9.74 -8.01 1.14
CA SER A 83 8.59 -7.23 0.65
C SER A 83 8.31 -5.98 1.47
N LEU A 84 9.25 -5.50 2.30
CA LEU A 84 9.01 -4.33 3.19
C LEU A 84 8.59 -3.07 2.41
N GLN A 85 8.97 -2.95 1.14
CA GLN A 85 8.55 -1.86 0.26
C GLN A 85 7.06 -1.94 -0.15
N SER A 86 6.41 -3.10 0.03
CA SER A 86 4.99 -3.29 -0.25
C SER A 86 4.16 -2.63 0.86
N CYS A 87 4.12 -1.30 0.84
CA CYS A 87 3.28 -0.47 1.69
C CYS A 87 2.31 0.29 0.78
N ALA A 88 1.02 0.31 1.09
CA ALA A 88 0.00 0.96 0.28
C ALA A 88 -1.03 1.72 1.11
N LEU A 89 -1.62 2.75 0.49
CA LEU A 89 -2.78 3.46 0.99
C LEU A 89 -4.05 2.73 0.52
N ILE A 90 -4.96 2.48 1.43
CA ILE A 90 -6.29 1.96 1.11
C ILE A 90 -7.18 3.12 0.69
N THR A 91 -7.52 3.14 -0.59
CA THR A 91 -8.47 4.09 -1.18
C THR A 91 -9.91 3.57 -1.05
N ASP A 92 -10.90 4.41 -1.38
CA ASP A 92 -12.33 4.04 -1.35
C ASP A 92 -12.64 2.82 -2.23
N GLU A 93 -11.85 2.59 -3.28
CA GLU A 93 -11.98 1.44 -4.19
C GLU A 93 -11.79 0.09 -3.45
N TYR A 94 -10.96 0.09 -2.38
CA TYR A 94 -10.63 -1.12 -1.62
C TYR A 94 -11.24 -1.12 -0.21
N ASP A 95 -12.22 -0.23 0.05
CA ASP A 95 -12.91 -0.22 1.35
C ASP A 95 -13.63 -1.56 1.58
N GLY A 96 -13.37 -2.20 2.71
CA GLY A 96 -13.91 -3.52 3.04
C GLY A 96 -13.20 -4.71 2.37
N ALA A 97 -12.17 -4.50 1.58
CA ALA A 97 -11.35 -5.58 1.03
C ALA A 97 -10.65 -6.37 2.14
N LEU A 98 -10.23 -7.58 1.81
CA LEU A 98 -9.38 -8.38 2.68
C LEU A 98 -7.92 -8.24 2.26
N CYS A 99 -7.01 -8.26 3.22
CA CYS A 99 -5.59 -8.37 2.93
C CYS A 99 -4.94 -9.57 3.64
N SER A 100 -3.77 -9.94 3.14
CA SER A 100 -2.94 -11.00 3.71
C SER A 100 -2.48 -10.65 5.13
N THR A 101 -2.37 -11.66 6.01
CA THR A 101 -1.70 -11.53 7.31
C THR A 101 -0.22 -11.14 7.20
N GLY A 102 0.35 -11.14 6.01
CA GLY A 102 1.67 -10.58 5.71
C GLY A 102 1.75 -9.06 5.80
N PHE A 103 0.60 -8.37 5.93
CA PHE A 103 0.54 -6.94 6.17
C PHE A 103 0.13 -6.62 7.61
N TYR A 104 0.63 -5.53 8.15
CA TYR A 104 0.04 -4.79 9.26
C TYR A 104 -0.88 -3.70 8.71
N VAL A 105 -2.07 -3.56 9.28
CA VAL A 105 -3.04 -2.51 8.91
C VAL A 105 -2.98 -1.42 9.97
N LEU A 106 -2.67 -0.20 9.56
CA LEU A 106 -2.43 0.93 10.45
C LEU A 106 -3.27 2.15 10.05
N ASP A 107 -3.70 2.92 11.02
CA ASP A 107 -4.16 4.30 10.86
C ASP A 107 -3.65 5.19 12.00
N SER A 108 -3.93 6.50 11.93
CA SER A 108 -3.54 7.44 12.97
C SER A 108 -4.54 8.60 13.06
N ASP A 109 -4.79 9.06 14.31
CA ASP A 109 -5.51 10.31 14.56
C ASP A 109 -4.58 11.55 14.55
N LYS A 110 -3.26 11.32 14.51
CA LYS A 110 -2.23 12.37 14.56
C LYS A 110 -1.60 12.67 13.20
N MET A 111 -1.70 11.74 12.27
CA MET A 111 -1.14 11.86 10.92
C MET A 111 -2.12 11.33 9.87
N ASN A 112 -2.20 12.01 8.72
CA ASN A 112 -2.96 11.51 7.59
C ASN A 112 -2.29 10.27 6.97
N ALA A 113 -3.08 9.48 6.25
CA ALA A 113 -2.65 8.21 5.71
C ALA A 113 -1.55 8.36 4.64
N GLU A 114 -1.59 9.44 3.87
CA GLU A 114 -0.57 9.76 2.86
C GLU A 114 0.80 10.00 3.50
N THR A 115 0.84 10.73 4.62
CA THR A 115 2.08 10.94 5.38
C THR A 115 2.59 9.64 5.98
N LEU A 116 1.71 8.80 6.55
CA LEU A 116 2.10 7.48 7.03
C LEU A 116 2.68 6.62 5.91
N LEU A 117 2.03 6.59 4.74
CA LEU A 117 2.54 5.86 3.58
C LEU A 117 3.95 6.30 3.22
N VAL A 118 4.18 7.61 3.09
CA VAL A 118 5.49 8.18 2.72
C VAL A 118 6.55 7.87 3.79
N LEU A 119 6.20 7.96 5.07
CA LEU A 119 7.11 7.60 6.17
C LEU A 119 7.51 6.12 6.07
N PHE A 120 6.54 5.20 5.96
CA PHE A 120 6.83 3.77 5.88
C PHE A 120 7.58 3.38 4.58
N LYS A 121 7.50 4.17 3.54
CA LYS A 121 8.28 3.99 2.30
C LYS A 121 9.64 4.70 2.32
N SER A 122 9.90 5.57 3.30
CA SER A 122 11.16 6.30 3.38
C SER A 122 12.33 5.38 3.72
N GLU A 123 13.51 5.69 3.18
CA GLU A 123 14.73 4.89 3.39
C GLU A 123 15.08 4.72 4.89
N PRO A 124 15.00 5.74 5.75
CA PRO A 124 15.28 5.58 7.17
C PRO A 124 14.35 4.57 7.85
N ILE A 125 13.04 4.66 7.62
CA ILE A 125 12.05 3.76 8.22
C ILE A 125 12.19 2.33 7.66
N GLN A 126 12.36 2.17 6.35
CA GLN A 126 12.60 0.89 5.71
C GLN A 126 13.89 0.20 6.26
N THR A 127 14.92 0.97 6.49
CA THR A 127 16.17 0.47 7.07
C THR A 127 15.97 -0.02 8.51
N LEU A 128 15.22 0.73 9.34
CA LEU A 128 14.87 0.31 10.70
C LEU A 128 13.95 -0.91 10.71
N MET A 129 12.99 -1.01 9.80
CA MET A 129 12.15 -2.20 9.65
C MET A 129 13.00 -3.43 9.32
N LYS A 130 13.90 -3.30 8.35
CA LYS A 130 14.80 -4.40 7.94
C LYS A 130 15.69 -4.87 9.10
N GLN A 131 16.22 -3.94 9.90
CA GLN A 131 17.02 -4.29 11.09
C GLN A 131 16.25 -5.13 12.10
N ARG A 132 14.93 -4.90 12.24
CA ARG A 132 14.07 -5.55 13.23
C ARG A 132 13.44 -6.84 12.72
N CYS A 133 13.67 -7.19 11.47
CA CYS A 133 13.27 -8.47 10.94
C CYS A 133 14.08 -9.60 11.57
N SER A 134 13.41 -10.68 11.94
CA SER A 134 14.01 -11.89 12.52
C SER A 134 13.28 -13.14 12.00
N GLY A 135 13.92 -14.29 12.13
CA GLY A 135 13.39 -15.58 11.69
C GLY A 135 14.43 -16.36 10.89
N THR A 136 14.29 -17.68 10.85
CA THR A 136 15.23 -18.60 10.19
C THR A 136 14.72 -19.09 8.83
N ILE A 137 13.42 -19.25 8.68
CA ILE A 137 12.78 -19.74 7.44
C ILE A 137 12.10 -18.58 6.72
N LEU A 138 11.31 -17.78 7.44
CA LEU A 138 10.67 -16.56 6.95
C LEU A 138 11.11 -15.42 7.85
N THR A 139 11.93 -14.53 7.31
CA THR A 139 12.38 -13.34 8.03
C THR A 139 11.34 -12.24 7.92
N ALA A 140 10.83 -11.80 9.06
CA ALA A 140 9.78 -10.80 9.15
C ALA A 140 9.96 -9.92 10.38
N ILE A 141 9.39 -8.72 10.36
CA ILE A 141 9.27 -7.86 11.54
C ILE A 141 8.07 -8.33 12.36
N SER A 142 8.28 -8.56 13.66
CA SER A 142 7.19 -8.91 14.56
C SER A 142 6.32 -7.69 14.90
N LYS A 143 5.11 -7.95 15.42
CA LYS A 143 4.19 -6.89 15.86
C LYS A 143 4.84 -5.96 16.90
N ASP A 144 5.49 -6.53 17.90
CA ASP A 144 6.09 -5.74 18.99
C ASP A 144 7.30 -4.95 18.51
N GLU A 145 8.11 -5.50 17.62
CA GLU A 145 9.22 -4.79 17.00
C GLU A 145 8.73 -3.62 16.12
N LEU A 146 7.68 -3.82 15.32
CA LEU A 146 7.06 -2.75 14.56
C LEU A 146 6.53 -1.64 15.47
N LEU A 147 5.74 -2.01 16.48
CA LEU A 147 5.09 -1.04 17.37
C LEU A 147 6.08 -0.27 18.24
N SER A 148 7.22 -0.85 18.59
CA SER A 148 8.29 -0.18 19.36
C SER A 148 9.23 0.67 18.50
N MET A 149 9.11 0.60 17.17
CA MET A 149 9.98 1.33 16.26
C MET A 149 9.76 2.86 16.38
N PRO A 150 10.83 3.67 16.45
CA PRO A 150 10.70 5.12 16.44
C PRO A 150 10.06 5.60 15.13
N LEU A 151 9.10 6.51 15.26
CA LEU A 151 8.39 7.12 14.14
C LEU A 151 8.25 8.63 14.41
N PRO A 152 8.73 9.54 13.53
CA PRO A 152 8.61 10.96 13.75
C PRO A 152 7.19 11.45 13.52
N LEU A 153 6.68 12.29 14.40
CA LEU A 153 5.47 13.05 14.16
C LEU A 153 5.79 14.20 13.19
N VAL A 154 5.05 14.27 12.10
CA VAL A 154 5.22 15.31 11.07
C VAL A 154 4.28 16.48 11.36
N ASP A 155 4.77 17.71 11.16
CA ASP A 155 3.95 18.91 11.31
C ASP A 155 2.73 18.92 10.36
N ALA A 156 1.59 19.44 10.83
CA ALA A 156 0.33 19.40 10.08
C ALA A 156 0.41 20.06 8.69
N ARG A 157 1.15 21.18 8.57
CA ARG A 157 1.31 21.87 7.27
C ARG A 157 2.12 21.03 6.28
N ILE A 158 3.11 20.29 6.80
CA ILE A 158 3.90 19.37 5.99
C ILE A 158 3.04 18.18 5.58
N GLN A 159 2.21 17.67 6.47
CA GLN A 159 1.25 16.59 6.15
C GLN A 159 0.29 16.97 5.03
N GLU A 160 -0.28 18.20 5.04
CA GLU A 160 -1.14 18.72 3.97
C GLU A 160 -0.40 18.74 2.63
N GLY A 161 0.84 19.21 2.61
CA GLY A 161 1.68 19.24 1.41
C GLY A 161 2.01 17.83 0.88
N ILE A 162 2.28 16.87 1.77
CA ILE A 162 2.52 15.47 1.41
C ILE A 162 1.24 14.86 0.83
N ALA A 163 0.09 15.05 1.50
CA ALA A 163 -1.19 14.51 1.05
C ALA A 163 -1.53 14.99 -0.36
N ALA A 164 -1.42 16.30 -0.62
CA ALA A 164 -1.66 16.86 -1.94
C ALA A 164 -0.77 16.21 -3.02
N LYS A 165 0.52 15.99 -2.73
CA LYS A 165 1.44 15.36 -3.70
C LYS A 165 1.17 13.87 -3.90
N VAL A 166 0.80 13.14 -2.88
CA VAL A 166 0.44 11.71 -3.00
C VAL A 166 -0.85 11.55 -3.81
N GLN A 167 -1.86 12.37 -3.52
CA GLN A 167 -3.14 12.35 -4.26
C GLN A 167 -2.95 12.74 -5.73
N GLU A 168 -2.14 13.78 -6.02
CA GLU A 168 -1.77 14.16 -7.38
C GLU A 168 -1.07 12.99 -8.11
N ALA A 169 -0.11 12.34 -7.45
CA ALA A 169 0.61 11.21 -8.02
C ALA A 169 -0.33 10.02 -8.33
N PHE A 170 -1.29 9.73 -7.46
CA PHE A 170 -2.26 8.65 -7.70
C PHE A 170 -3.23 8.99 -8.85
N ALA A 171 -3.68 10.25 -8.94
CA ALA A 171 -4.52 10.73 -10.04
C ALA A 171 -3.80 10.61 -11.39
N LEU A 172 -2.55 11.08 -11.47
CA LEU A 172 -1.72 10.99 -12.68
C LEU A 172 -1.47 9.53 -13.11
N ARG A 173 -1.27 8.62 -12.17
CA ARG A 173 -1.12 7.19 -12.48
C ARG A 173 -2.39 6.56 -13.01
N LYS A 174 -3.53 6.88 -12.39
CA LYS A 174 -4.83 6.41 -12.89
C LYS A 174 -5.05 6.87 -14.32
N GLN A 175 -4.73 8.13 -14.60
CA GLN A 175 -4.81 8.70 -15.95
C GLN A 175 -3.84 7.99 -16.90
N ALA A 176 -2.58 7.79 -16.52
CA ALA A 176 -1.59 7.11 -17.35
C ALA A 176 -2.00 5.66 -17.67
N LYS A 177 -2.55 4.94 -16.69
CA LYS A 177 -3.08 3.57 -16.89
C LYS A 177 -4.24 3.59 -17.89
N GLN A 178 -5.15 4.54 -17.77
CA GLN A 178 -6.30 4.67 -18.67
C GLN A 178 -5.87 4.98 -20.10
N LEU A 179 -4.91 5.91 -20.29
CA LEU A 179 -4.36 6.23 -21.60
C LEU A 179 -3.67 5.02 -22.24
N LEU A 180 -2.96 4.20 -21.45
CA LEU A 180 -2.35 2.99 -21.96
C LEU A 180 -3.40 1.96 -22.41
N GLU A 181 -4.50 1.81 -21.67
CA GLU A 181 -5.62 0.94 -22.09
C GLU A 181 -6.27 1.46 -23.39
N TYR A 182 -6.44 2.76 -23.53
CA TYR A 182 -6.93 3.34 -24.79
C TYR A 182 -5.97 3.05 -25.95
N ALA A 183 -4.65 3.18 -25.73
CA ALA A 183 -3.67 2.85 -26.78
C ALA A 183 -3.75 1.38 -27.20
N LYS A 184 -3.91 0.44 -26.25
CA LYS A 184 -4.10 -0.98 -26.56
C LYS A 184 -5.36 -1.24 -27.38
N GLN A 185 -6.51 -0.69 -26.92
CA GLN A 185 -7.77 -0.83 -27.62
C GLN A 185 -7.72 -0.21 -29.02
N GLY A 186 -7.00 0.92 -29.17
CA GLY A 186 -6.79 1.52 -30.49
C GLY A 186 -6.01 0.61 -31.45
N VAL A 187 -4.98 -0.08 -30.96
CA VAL A 187 -4.25 -1.08 -31.77
C VAL A 187 -5.12 -2.27 -32.14
N GLU A 188 -5.91 -2.81 -31.20
CA GLU A 188 -6.82 -3.91 -31.44
C GLU A 188 -7.87 -3.52 -32.50
N MET A 189 -8.46 -2.33 -32.36
CA MET A 189 -9.43 -1.81 -33.32
C MET A 189 -8.82 -1.59 -34.73
N ALA A 190 -7.57 -1.10 -34.80
CA ALA A 190 -6.89 -0.93 -36.07
C ALA A 190 -6.70 -2.26 -36.81
N ILE A 191 -6.40 -3.34 -36.08
CA ILE A 191 -6.25 -4.69 -36.63
C ILE A 191 -7.60 -5.27 -37.09
N GLU A 192 -8.67 -5.06 -36.30
CA GLU A 192 -9.97 -5.70 -36.54
C GLU A 192 -10.86 -4.90 -37.50
N GLN A 193 -10.82 -3.57 -37.43
CA GLN A 193 -11.77 -2.66 -38.11
C GLN A 193 -11.11 -1.66 -39.06
N GLY A 194 -9.77 -1.59 -39.06
CA GLY A 194 -8.98 -0.69 -39.88
C GLY A 194 -8.55 0.60 -39.17
N GLU A 195 -7.53 1.25 -39.76
CA GLU A 195 -6.85 2.40 -39.16
C GLU A 195 -7.77 3.63 -38.97
N ASP A 196 -8.66 3.90 -39.94
CA ASP A 196 -9.56 5.05 -39.87
C ASP A 196 -10.54 4.98 -38.68
N ALA A 197 -11.08 3.77 -38.43
CA ALA A 197 -11.96 3.53 -37.27
C ALA A 197 -11.21 3.72 -35.94
N ALA A 198 -9.98 3.19 -35.86
CA ALA A 198 -9.15 3.30 -34.67
C ALA A 198 -8.77 4.75 -34.38
N LEU A 199 -8.38 5.52 -35.42
CA LEU A 199 -8.02 6.94 -35.28
C LEU A 199 -9.21 7.78 -34.81
N GLY A 200 -10.40 7.56 -35.37
CA GLY A 200 -11.64 8.23 -34.96
C GLY A 200 -11.94 7.96 -33.48
N TRP A 201 -11.92 6.68 -33.07
CA TRP A 201 -12.17 6.29 -31.69
C TRP A 201 -11.13 6.86 -30.70
N LEU A 202 -9.84 6.80 -31.04
CA LEU A 202 -8.78 7.37 -30.18
C LEU A 202 -8.94 8.87 -29.99
N HIS A 203 -9.36 9.60 -31.04
CA HIS A 203 -9.60 11.05 -30.96
C HIS A 203 -10.71 11.38 -29.97
N ASP A 204 -11.78 10.58 -29.97
CA ASP A 204 -12.93 10.75 -29.06
C ASP A 204 -12.58 10.44 -27.58
N GLN A 205 -11.53 9.63 -27.32
CA GLN A 205 -11.13 9.28 -25.96
C GLN A 205 -10.18 10.32 -25.32
N VAL A 206 -9.47 11.11 -26.11
CA VAL A 206 -8.40 12.02 -25.65
C VAL A 206 -8.77 13.51 -25.81
N GLY A 207 -9.83 13.80 -26.55
CA GLY A 207 -10.40 15.16 -26.69
C GLY A 207 -11.23 15.50 -25.49
#